data_15c6dcca6d0fa537ea0deb98a01c1ab3
#
_entry.id   15c6dcca6d0fa537ea0deb98a01c1ab3
#
_cell.length_a   1.000
_cell.length_b   1.000
_cell.length_c   1.000
_cell.angle_alpha   90.00
_cell.angle_beta   90.00
_cell.angle_gamma   90.00
#
_symmetry.space_group_name_H-M   'P 1'
#
loop_
_entity.id
_entity.type
_entity.pdbx_description
1 polymer ?
#
loop_
_entity_poly.entity_id
_entity_poly.type
_entity_poly.pdbx_seq_one_letter_code
_entity_poly.pdbx_strand_id
1 'polypeptide(L)'
;SKDIARKIKSAVDLKKLSGEFVYGTAPFGYKKGEVRNTIVIDEPAAQIVRQIFKWAAEGITVTSIAQRLNIASVPTPSVYLADIRGKYKTRSSWSYDSVRNILCNRIYTGDTVPFKSHVVRVGSKRVKQVPPELQQVIPNTHEAIISHEQYDRALTVIKSVKKSRSAGSDNPFTSLLICGCCGNRLSKGREKNKTWLCSMHRYNPKADCKSVRIDNGRLERIVLRAITTQCALLDAKVRSIEKESYSAKAEEQILRNECQSLYKQIGRIQADKMALYERYACGNIMKEAYAAEKNLLLAQEEELKAQYGMAEQRQALLKEKIHMSTEQISAAGRIVPYQGLTKLTPGLARELIKRIVIRPDERIRIEWNFSDELSGLVGFPEICFQKQAI
;
A
#
# COMPACT_ATOMS: atom_id res chain seq x y z
N SER A 1 -9.93 9.06 26.26
CA SER A 1 -9.83 7.92 25.33
C SER A 1 -8.89 6.80 25.81
N LYS A 2 -7.79 7.06 26.53
CA LYS A 2 -6.87 6.02 27.04
C LYS A 2 -7.52 5.10 28.08
N ASP A 3 -8.37 5.61 28.94
CA ASP A 3 -9.07 4.82 29.98
C ASP A 3 -10.14 3.91 29.39
N ILE A 4 -10.84 4.37 28.36
CA ILE A 4 -11.81 3.55 27.62
C ILE A 4 -11.09 2.38 26.95
N ALA A 5 -9.95 2.63 26.29
CA ALA A 5 -9.15 1.59 25.64
C ALA A 5 -8.61 0.56 26.66
N ARG A 6 -8.23 1.00 27.86
CA ARG A 6 -7.80 0.11 28.96
C ARG A 6 -8.94 -0.76 29.48
N LYS A 7 -10.13 -0.18 29.72
CA LYS A 7 -11.33 -0.93 30.13
C LYS A 7 -11.75 -1.97 29.11
N ILE A 8 -11.78 -1.60 27.81
CA ILE A 8 -12.10 -2.54 26.72
C ILE A 8 -11.08 -3.69 26.69
N LYS A 9 -9.78 -3.38 26.80
CA LYS A 9 -8.73 -4.39 26.81
C LYS A 9 -8.89 -5.36 27.97
N SER A 10 -9.11 -4.86 29.19
CA SER A 10 -9.32 -5.70 30.36
C SER A 10 -10.54 -6.61 30.21
N ALA A 11 -11.67 -6.09 29.70
CA ALA A 11 -12.87 -6.89 29.48
C ALA A 11 -12.64 -7.99 28.40
N VAL A 12 -11.90 -7.68 27.34
CA VAL A 12 -11.51 -8.67 26.30
C VAL A 12 -10.56 -9.72 26.88
N ASP A 13 -9.62 -9.31 27.72
CA ASP A 13 -8.65 -10.23 28.33
C ASP A 13 -9.32 -11.18 29.32
N LEU A 14 -10.30 -10.73 30.12
CA LEU A 14 -11.13 -11.58 30.98
C LEU A 14 -11.89 -12.64 30.13
N LYS A 15 -12.52 -12.24 29.04
CA LYS A 15 -13.21 -13.18 28.13
C LYS A 15 -12.27 -14.22 27.52
N LYS A 16 -11.02 -13.84 27.19
CA LYS A 16 -10.04 -14.81 26.74
C LYS A 16 -9.67 -15.82 27.82
N LEU A 17 -9.57 -15.35 29.08
CA LEU A 17 -9.26 -16.21 30.21
C LEU A 17 -10.42 -17.15 30.59
N SER A 18 -11.67 -16.79 30.30
CA SER A 18 -12.83 -17.68 30.44
C SER A 18 -13.00 -18.66 29.26
N GLY A 19 -12.09 -18.64 28.27
CA GLY A 19 -12.13 -19.54 27.09
C GLY A 19 -13.03 -19.08 25.95
N GLU A 20 -13.62 -17.88 26.05
CA GLU A 20 -14.45 -17.33 24.98
C GLU A 20 -13.60 -17.02 23.73
N PHE A 21 -14.15 -17.27 22.55
CA PHE A 21 -13.50 -16.94 21.27
C PHE A 21 -13.76 -15.50 20.87
N VAL A 22 -12.91 -14.58 21.32
CA VAL A 22 -13.05 -13.13 21.06
C VAL A 22 -12.29 -12.64 19.82
N TYR A 23 -11.81 -13.53 18.98
CA TYR A 23 -11.04 -13.16 17.76
C TYR A 23 -11.96 -12.85 16.59
N GLY A 24 -11.50 -11.95 15.72
CA GLY A 24 -12.28 -11.50 14.56
C GLY A 24 -12.62 -12.60 13.55
N THR A 25 -11.77 -13.65 13.48
CA THR A 25 -11.92 -14.74 12.51
C THR A 25 -11.69 -16.08 13.15
N ALA A 26 -12.59 -17.02 12.87
CA ALA A 26 -12.41 -18.42 13.23
C ALA A 26 -11.20 -19.03 12.44
N PRO A 27 -10.43 -19.93 13.07
CA PRO A 27 -9.41 -20.73 12.38
C PRO A 27 -10.01 -21.60 11.28
N PHE A 28 -9.23 -21.94 10.26
CA PHE A 28 -9.65 -22.87 9.23
C PHE A 28 -10.06 -24.20 9.83
N GLY A 29 -11.21 -24.74 9.45
CA GLY A 29 -11.84 -25.91 10.10
C GLY A 29 -12.93 -25.54 11.10
N TYR A 30 -13.01 -24.27 11.49
CA TYR A 30 -14.06 -23.71 12.33
C TYR A 30 -14.74 -22.51 11.67
N LYS A 31 -15.99 -22.28 12.04
CA LYS A 31 -16.76 -21.07 11.76
C LYS A 31 -17.28 -20.45 13.07
N LYS A 32 -17.68 -19.20 13.03
CA LYS A 32 -18.32 -18.56 14.19
C LYS A 32 -19.65 -19.25 14.49
N GLY A 33 -19.88 -19.55 15.75
CA GLY A 33 -21.15 -20.08 16.21
C GLY A 33 -22.25 -19.00 16.24
N GLU A 34 -23.49 -19.43 16.40
CA GLU A 34 -24.64 -18.54 16.59
C GLU A 34 -24.55 -17.78 17.91
N VAL A 35 -24.06 -18.44 18.94
CA VAL A 35 -23.78 -17.79 20.22
C VAL A 35 -22.52 -16.92 20.09
N ARG A 36 -22.63 -15.70 20.61
CA ARG A 36 -21.51 -14.75 20.56
C ARG A 36 -20.27 -15.32 21.25
N ASN A 37 -19.11 -15.11 20.65
CA ASN A 37 -17.80 -15.54 21.15
C ASN A 37 -17.63 -17.07 21.21
N THR A 38 -18.37 -17.82 20.40
CA THR A 38 -18.17 -19.26 20.24
C THR A 38 -17.69 -19.59 18.82
N ILE A 39 -17.09 -20.76 18.66
CA ILE A 39 -16.76 -21.36 17.36
C ILE A 39 -17.35 -22.76 17.31
N VAL A 40 -17.77 -23.16 16.11
CA VAL A 40 -18.32 -24.49 15.82
C VAL A 40 -17.56 -25.08 14.63
N ILE A 41 -17.57 -26.40 14.50
CA ILE A 41 -16.89 -27.09 13.40
C ILE A 41 -17.52 -26.68 12.06
N ASP A 42 -16.67 -26.38 11.10
CA ASP A 42 -17.01 -26.21 9.68
C ASP A 42 -16.59 -27.48 8.94
N GLU A 43 -17.52 -28.41 8.78
CA GLU A 43 -17.23 -29.80 8.41
C GLU A 43 -16.41 -29.92 7.09
N PRO A 44 -16.69 -29.17 6.00
CA PRO A 44 -15.88 -29.26 4.79
C PRO A 44 -14.41 -28.87 5.02
N ALA A 45 -14.15 -27.84 5.81
CA ALA A 45 -12.79 -27.39 6.15
C ALA A 45 -12.17 -28.30 7.23
N ALA A 46 -12.96 -28.82 8.17
CA ALA A 46 -12.50 -29.73 9.22
C ALA A 46 -11.99 -31.06 8.66
N GLN A 47 -12.62 -31.60 7.61
CA GLN A 47 -12.15 -32.81 6.93
C GLN A 47 -10.72 -32.61 6.38
N ILE A 48 -10.42 -31.44 5.81
CA ILE A 48 -9.07 -31.13 5.34
C ILE A 48 -8.09 -31.08 6.52
N VAL A 49 -8.48 -30.49 7.64
CA VAL A 49 -7.67 -30.45 8.87
C VAL A 49 -7.39 -31.85 9.39
N ARG A 50 -8.41 -32.70 9.52
CA ARG A 50 -8.25 -34.10 9.95
C ARG A 50 -7.30 -34.86 9.02
N GLN A 51 -7.42 -34.66 7.72
CA GLN A 51 -6.54 -35.32 6.73
C GLN A 51 -5.07 -34.85 6.87
N ILE A 52 -4.84 -33.56 7.13
CA ILE A 52 -3.49 -33.02 7.38
C ILE A 52 -2.87 -33.67 8.62
N PHE A 53 -3.63 -33.77 9.71
CA PHE A 53 -3.14 -34.39 10.96
C PHE A 53 -2.94 -35.91 10.80
N LYS A 54 -3.81 -36.58 10.07
CA LYS A 54 -3.66 -38.04 9.73
C LYS A 54 -2.34 -38.29 9.00
N TRP A 55 -2.06 -37.51 7.94
CA TRP A 55 -0.82 -37.66 7.18
C TRP A 55 0.42 -37.33 8.04
N ALA A 56 0.34 -36.32 8.91
CA ALA A 56 1.44 -36.01 9.83
C ALA A 56 1.66 -37.15 10.84
N ALA A 57 0.60 -37.74 11.38
CA ALA A 57 0.71 -38.87 12.31
C ALA A 57 1.28 -40.13 11.62
N GLU A 58 1.07 -40.30 10.31
CA GLU A 58 1.69 -41.33 9.47
C GLU A 58 3.18 -41.05 9.15
N GLY A 59 3.76 -39.97 9.66
CA GLY A 59 5.15 -39.61 9.44
C GLY A 59 5.42 -38.86 8.13
N ILE A 60 4.40 -38.43 7.38
CA ILE A 60 4.56 -37.70 6.14
C ILE A 60 5.05 -36.28 6.44
N THR A 61 6.12 -35.86 5.74
CA THR A 61 6.72 -34.54 5.98
C THR A 61 5.76 -33.39 5.63
N VAL A 62 5.88 -32.28 6.33
CA VAL A 62 5.07 -31.06 6.10
C VAL A 62 5.12 -30.60 4.64
N THR A 63 6.29 -30.73 3.98
CA THR A 63 6.46 -30.41 2.56
C THR A 63 5.65 -31.34 1.66
N SER A 64 5.68 -32.66 1.94
CA SER A 64 4.93 -33.64 1.17
C SER A 64 3.42 -33.51 1.38
N ILE A 65 2.97 -33.15 2.58
CA ILE A 65 1.56 -32.84 2.85
C ILE A 65 1.12 -31.64 1.99
N ALA A 66 1.90 -30.55 1.95
CA ALA A 66 1.60 -29.39 1.10
C ALA A 66 1.54 -29.78 -0.39
N GLN A 67 2.45 -30.65 -0.86
CA GLN A 67 2.42 -31.17 -2.23
C GLN A 67 1.15 -31.95 -2.53
N ARG A 68 0.75 -32.87 -1.66
CA ARG A 68 -0.48 -33.68 -1.83
C ARG A 68 -1.73 -32.78 -1.93
N LEU A 69 -1.84 -31.78 -1.05
CA LEU A 69 -2.96 -30.82 -1.07
C LEU A 69 -3.00 -30.00 -2.37
N ASN A 70 -1.84 -29.58 -2.88
CA ASN A 70 -1.75 -28.84 -4.14
C ASN A 70 -2.06 -29.72 -5.36
N ILE A 71 -1.57 -30.97 -5.39
CA ILE A 71 -1.86 -31.91 -6.47
C ILE A 71 -3.37 -32.21 -6.52
N ALA A 72 -4.00 -32.39 -5.36
CA ALA A 72 -5.44 -32.58 -5.22
C ALA A 72 -6.28 -31.32 -5.41
N SER A 73 -5.61 -30.16 -5.70
CA SER A 73 -6.27 -28.85 -5.88
C SER A 73 -7.15 -28.44 -4.71
N VAL A 74 -6.81 -28.85 -3.48
CA VAL A 74 -7.53 -28.49 -2.27
C VAL A 74 -7.38 -26.98 -2.01
N PRO A 75 -8.49 -26.24 -1.78
CA PRO A 75 -8.42 -24.80 -1.53
C PRO A 75 -7.62 -24.50 -0.26
N THR A 76 -6.77 -23.48 -0.33
CA THR A 76 -6.05 -23.00 0.86
C THR A 76 -7.00 -22.28 1.83
N PRO A 77 -6.64 -22.14 3.13
CA PRO A 77 -7.46 -21.38 4.07
C PRO A 77 -7.79 -19.96 3.60
N SER A 78 -6.87 -19.29 2.91
CA SER A 78 -7.12 -17.93 2.39
C SER A 78 -8.07 -17.90 1.21
N VAL A 79 -8.07 -18.91 0.35
CA VAL A 79 -9.05 -19.04 -0.76
C VAL A 79 -10.40 -19.41 -0.20
N TYR A 80 -10.46 -20.41 0.68
CA TYR A 80 -11.71 -20.88 1.31
C TYR A 80 -12.44 -19.74 2.07
N LEU A 81 -11.68 -18.86 2.74
CA LEU A 81 -12.25 -17.75 3.50
C LEU A 81 -12.40 -16.46 2.69
N ALA A 82 -11.93 -16.40 1.45
CA ALA A 82 -12.01 -15.20 0.60
C ALA A 82 -13.45 -14.83 0.27
N ASP A 83 -14.30 -15.84 0.03
CA ASP A 83 -15.73 -15.64 -0.24
C ASP A 83 -16.47 -15.00 0.93
N ILE A 84 -15.95 -15.21 2.17
CA ILE A 84 -16.52 -14.63 3.39
C ILE A 84 -15.99 -13.21 3.65
N ARG A 85 -14.82 -12.82 3.13
CA ARG A 85 -14.09 -11.60 3.51
C ARG A 85 -13.83 -10.58 2.42
N GLY A 86 -14.03 -10.92 1.16
CA GLY A 86 -14.04 -9.99 0.01
C GLY A 86 -12.78 -9.19 -0.32
N LYS A 87 -11.72 -9.15 0.50
CA LYS A 87 -10.58 -8.21 0.30
C LYS A 87 -9.18 -8.74 0.66
N TYR A 88 -8.95 -10.02 0.81
CA TYR A 88 -7.63 -10.53 1.17
C TYR A 88 -6.86 -11.09 -0.02
N LYS A 89 -5.52 -10.84 -0.04
CA LYS A 89 -4.63 -11.50 -1.00
C LYS A 89 -4.68 -13.00 -0.79
N THR A 90 -5.38 -13.69 -1.66
CA THR A 90 -5.53 -15.14 -1.61
C THR A 90 -4.23 -15.78 -2.07
N ARG A 91 -3.68 -16.68 -1.27
CA ARG A 91 -2.60 -17.59 -1.68
C ARG A 91 -3.21 -18.82 -2.26
N SER A 92 -3.06 -19.03 -3.55
CA SER A 92 -3.67 -20.16 -4.28
C SER A 92 -3.02 -21.52 -4.02
N SER A 93 -1.86 -21.57 -3.34
CA SER A 93 -1.12 -22.81 -3.14
C SER A 93 -0.70 -23.02 -1.69
N TRP A 94 -0.84 -24.25 -1.22
CA TRP A 94 -0.35 -24.69 0.07
C TRP A 94 1.19 -24.60 0.14
N SER A 95 1.71 -24.18 1.27
CA SER A 95 3.14 -24.08 1.54
C SER A 95 3.50 -24.78 2.83
N TYR A 96 4.80 -24.97 3.09
CA TYR A 96 5.29 -25.49 4.36
C TYR A 96 4.70 -24.72 5.55
N ASP A 97 4.70 -23.39 5.48
CA ASP A 97 4.22 -22.54 6.60
C ASP A 97 2.69 -22.68 6.79
N SER A 98 1.91 -22.81 5.72
CA SER A 98 0.45 -22.96 5.84
C SER A 98 0.08 -24.28 6.53
N VAL A 99 0.70 -25.38 6.13
CA VAL A 99 0.48 -26.69 6.77
C VAL A 99 1.03 -26.71 8.20
N ARG A 100 2.25 -26.18 8.41
CA ARG A 100 2.84 -26.10 9.74
C ARG A 100 2.03 -25.28 10.73
N ASN A 101 1.44 -24.17 10.27
CA ASN A 101 0.60 -23.33 11.14
C ASN A 101 -0.67 -24.07 11.60
N ILE A 102 -1.22 -24.96 10.77
CA ILE A 102 -2.31 -25.85 11.18
C ILE A 102 -1.82 -26.87 12.20
N LEU A 103 -0.75 -27.61 11.90
CA LEU A 103 -0.22 -28.66 12.76
C LEU A 103 0.29 -28.14 14.12
N CYS A 104 0.74 -26.88 14.21
CA CYS A 104 1.18 -26.27 15.47
C CYS A 104 0.06 -25.57 16.25
N ASN A 105 -1.16 -25.55 15.75
CA ASN A 105 -2.24 -24.82 16.41
C ASN A 105 -3.07 -25.73 17.30
N ARG A 106 -2.90 -25.60 18.60
CA ARG A 106 -3.58 -26.41 19.63
C ARG A 106 -5.10 -26.22 19.64
N ILE A 107 -5.64 -25.22 18.98
CA ILE A 107 -7.08 -24.97 18.92
C ILE A 107 -7.85 -26.18 18.35
N TYR A 108 -7.22 -27.00 17.53
CA TYR A 108 -7.84 -28.18 16.92
C TYR A 108 -8.11 -29.32 17.92
N THR A 109 -7.51 -29.27 19.12
CA THR A 109 -7.79 -30.22 20.22
C THR A 109 -8.92 -29.78 21.14
N GLY A 110 -9.64 -28.68 20.80
CA GLY A 110 -10.66 -28.10 21.68
C GLY A 110 -10.11 -27.12 22.71
N ASP A 111 -8.80 -26.92 22.76
CA ASP A 111 -8.15 -26.04 23.74
C ASP A 111 -7.92 -24.65 23.18
N THR A 112 -8.14 -23.62 23.99
CA THR A 112 -7.75 -22.26 23.66
C THR A 112 -6.46 -21.88 24.37
N VAL A 113 -5.54 -21.25 23.62
CA VAL A 113 -4.28 -20.70 24.18
C VAL A 113 -4.31 -19.18 23.99
N PRO A 114 -4.78 -18.41 24.98
CA PRO A 114 -4.75 -16.96 24.92
C PRO A 114 -3.33 -16.44 25.07
N PHE A 115 -3.13 -15.19 24.71
CA PHE A 115 -1.86 -14.46 24.93
C PHE A 115 -0.59 -15.12 24.39
N LYS A 116 -0.70 -15.88 23.28
CA LYS A 116 0.48 -16.44 22.57
C LYS A 116 1.50 -15.36 22.18
N SER A 117 1.07 -14.12 22.09
CA SER A 117 1.91 -12.97 21.80
C SER A 117 1.36 -11.70 22.45
N HIS A 118 2.24 -10.77 22.74
CA HIS A 118 1.86 -9.44 23.24
C HIS A 118 2.58 -8.34 22.48
N VAL A 119 1.94 -7.18 22.35
CA VAL A 119 2.54 -5.97 21.82
C VAL A 119 3.47 -5.39 22.87
N VAL A 120 4.73 -5.14 22.54
CA VAL A 120 5.77 -4.70 23.50
C VAL A 120 5.41 -3.36 24.17
N ARG A 121 4.73 -2.47 23.45
CA ARG A 121 4.30 -1.14 23.93
C ARG A 121 3.02 -0.74 23.20
N VAL A 122 2.09 -0.10 23.86
CA VAL A 122 0.86 0.44 23.25
C VAL A 122 1.24 1.38 22.10
N GLY A 123 0.66 1.14 20.93
CA GLY A 123 0.99 1.86 19.67
C GLY A 123 2.20 1.31 18.90
N SER A 124 2.94 0.33 19.44
CA SER A 124 4.04 -0.32 18.73
C SER A 124 3.53 -1.41 17.78
N LYS A 125 4.16 -1.52 16.59
CA LYS A 125 3.96 -2.66 15.69
C LYS A 125 4.79 -3.90 16.08
N ARG A 126 5.64 -3.79 17.11
CA ARG A 126 6.50 -4.91 17.57
C ARG A 126 5.71 -5.86 18.46
N VAL A 127 5.62 -7.10 18.03
CA VAL A 127 4.97 -8.20 18.76
C VAL A 127 6.04 -9.15 19.25
N LYS A 128 5.98 -9.50 20.55
CA LYS A 128 6.86 -10.52 21.16
C LYS A 128 6.03 -11.78 21.42
N GLN A 129 6.57 -12.93 21.01
CA GLN A 129 5.94 -14.24 21.27
C GLN A 129 6.20 -14.64 22.72
N VAL A 130 5.21 -15.25 23.34
CA VAL A 130 5.35 -15.87 24.66
C VAL A 130 5.91 -17.26 24.47
N PRO A 131 6.99 -17.65 25.19
CA PRO A 131 7.51 -19.01 25.15
C PRO A 131 6.44 -20.06 25.42
N PRO A 132 6.43 -21.22 24.76
CA PRO A 132 5.40 -22.25 24.94
C PRO A 132 5.21 -22.67 26.39
N GLU A 133 6.28 -22.69 27.18
CA GLU A 133 6.29 -23.09 28.58
C GLU A 133 5.53 -22.08 29.50
N LEU A 134 5.41 -20.84 29.04
CA LEU A 134 4.72 -19.75 29.74
C LEU A 134 3.31 -19.48 29.18
N GLN A 135 2.87 -20.23 28.18
CA GLN A 135 1.54 -20.07 27.60
C GLN A 135 0.48 -20.75 28.48
N GLN A 136 -0.55 -20.00 28.82
CA GLN A 136 -1.72 -20.54 29.52
C GLN A 136 -2.58 -21.32 28.51
N VAL A 137 -2.96 -22.56 28.86
CA VAL A 137 -3.86 -23.41 28.09
C VAL A 137 -5.17 -23.51 28.84
N ILE A 138 -6.27 -23.24 28.15
CA ILE A 138 -7.64 -23.42 28.67
C ILE A 138 -8.23 -24.60 27.93
N PRO A 139 -8.44 -25.73 28.60
CA PRO A 139 -8.91 -26.95 27.94
C PRO A 139 -10.42 -26.93 27.67
N ASN A 140 -10.85 -27.69 26.67
CA ASN A 140 -12.26 -27.98 26.38
C ASN A 140 -13.16 -26.74 26.22
N THR A 141 -12.66 -25.70 25.53
CA THR A 141 -13.41 -24.47 25.29
C THR A 141 -14.38 -24.57 24.11
N HIS A 142 -14.19 -25.55 23.25
CA HIS A 142 -15.01 -25.79 22.05
C HIS A 142 -14.84 -27.24 21.58
N GLU A 143 -15.67 -27.68 20.63
CA GLU A 143 -15.60 -29.01 20.07
C GLU A 143 -14.27 -29.25 19.34
N ALA A 144 -13.60 -30.37 19.63
CA ALA A 144 -12.31 -30.76 19.06
C ALA A 144 -12.48 -31.38 17.67
N ILE A 145 -11.62 -30.98 16.71
CA ILE A 145 -11.53 -31.60 15.39
C ILE A 145 -10.66 -32.86 15.43
N ILE A 146 -9.63 -32.87 16.30
CA ILE A 146 -8.68 -33.97 16.49
C ILE A 146 -8.44 -34.25 17.97
N SER A 147 -7.97 -35.45 18.31
CA SER A 147 -7.57 -35.78 19.68
C SER A 147 -6.20 -35.17 20.05
N HIS A 148 -5.96 -35.01 21.36
CA HIS A 148 -4.64 -34.59 21.87
C HIS A 148 -3.51 -35.53 21.43
N GLU A 149 -3.79 -36.84 21.41
CA GLU A 149 -2.82 -37.85 20.97
C GLU A 149 -2.41 -37.65 19.50
N GLN A 150 -3.38 -37.42 18.62
CA GLN A 150 -3.11 -37.10 17.19
C GLN A 150 -2.29 -35.83 17.05
N TYR A 151 -2.58 -34.81 17.84
CA TYR A 151 -1.84 -33.56 17.85
C TYR A 151 -0.38 -33.77 18.26
N ASP A 152 -0.12 -34.49 19.36
CA ASP A 152 1.22 -34.75 19.88
C ASP A 152 2.06 -35.60 18.90
N ARG A 153 1.47 -36.61 18.29
CA ARG A 153 2.11 -37.40 17.22
C ARG A 153 2.51 -36.51 16.03
N ALA A 154 1.64 -35.60 15.57
CA ALA A 154 1.94 -34.70 14.49
C ALA A 154 3.08 -33.70 14.82
N LEU A 155 3.19 -33.26 16.08
CA LEU A 155 4.25 -32.38 16.53
C LEU A 155 5.65 -33.00 16.47
N THR A 156 5.78 -34.33 16.60
CA THR A 156 7.07 -35.02 16.50
C THR A 156 7.71 -34.85 15.12
N VAL A 157 6.90 -34.86 14.06
CA VAL A 157 7.33 -34.65 12.67
C VAL A 157 7.89 -33.25 12.45
N ILE A 158 7.32 -32.24 13.13
CA ILE A 158 7.73 -30.84 12.98
C ILE A 158 9.04 -30.57 13.76
N LYS A 159 9.19 -31.15 14.94
CA LYS A 159 10.38 -30.96 15.81
C LYS A 159 11.66 -31.54 15.21
N SER A 160 11.56 -32.53 14.32
CA SER A 160 12.71 -33.14 13.65
C SER A 160 13.41 -32.21 12.66
N VAL A 161 12.79 -31.08 12.26
CA VAL A 161 13.36 -30.13 11.29
C VAL A 161 14.02 -28.96 12.02
N LYS A 162 15.36 -28.98 12.16
CA LYS A 162 16.13 -27.85 12.69
C LYS A 162 16.00 -26.63 11.75
N LYS A 163 15.49 -25.51 12.26
CA LYS A 163 15.52 -24.22 11.54
C LYS A 163 16.93 -23.66 11.56
N SER A 164 17.59 -23.52 10.40
CA SER A 164 18.69 -22.59 10.27
C SER A 164 18.12 -21.16 10.22
N ARG A 165 18.41 -20.36 11.22
CA ARG A 165 18.16 -18.91 11.18
C ARG A 165 19.19 -18.31 10.24
N SER A 166 18.79 -17.88 9.04
CA SER A 166 19.62 -17.00 8.25
C SER A 166 19.66 -15.63 8.92
N ALA A 167 20.85 -15.16 9.25
CA ALA A 167 21.09 -13.77 9.65
C ALA A 167 20.51 -12.83 8.58
N GLY A 168 20.01 -11.67 9.00
CA GLY A 168 19.42 -10.68 8.10
C GLY A 168 20.34 -10.41 6.90
N SER A 169 19.80 -10.49 5.70
CA SER A 169 20.59 -10.29 4.49
C SER A 169 20.67 -8.79 4.17
N ASP A 170 21.87 -8.24 4.05
CA ASP A 170 22.14 -6.86 3.59
C ASP A 170 21.86 -6.63 2.10
N ASN A 171 21.22 -7.59 1.43
CA ASN A 171 20.91 -7.46 0.02
C ASN A 171 19.71 -6.52 -0.19
N PRO A 172 19.81 -5.52 -1.10
CA PRO A 172 18.78 -4.52 -1.33
C PRO A 172 17.42 -5.09 -1.77
N PHE A 173 17.41 -6.27 -2.41
CA PHE A 173 16.19 -6.90 -2.93
C PHE A 173 15.47 -7.79 -1.92
N THR A 174 16.03 -7.97 -0.71
CA THR A 174 15.38 -8.77 0.33
C THR A 174 13.97 -8.25 0.63
N SER A 175 12.98 -9.12 0.49
CA SER A 175 11.54 -8.84 0.67
C SER A 175 10.84 -8.06 -0.44
N LEU A 176 11.54 -7.52 -1.44
CA LEU A 176 10.95 -6.76 -2.54
C LEU A 176 10.50 -7.64 -3.72
N LEU A 177 11.11 -8.83 -3.88
CA LEU A 177 10.89 -9.69 -5.04
C LEU A 177 9.65 -10.56 -4.89
N ILE A 178 8.76 -10.53 -5.88
CA ILE A 178 7.50 -11.26 -5.92
C ILE A 178 7.45 -12.11 -7.20
N CYS A 179 6.99 -13.34 -7.07
CA CYS A 179 6.72 -14.21 -8.21
C CYS A 179 5.45 -13.77 -8.94
N GLY A 180 5.54 -13.52 -10.24
CA GLY A 180 4.40 -13.12 -11.07
C GLY A 180 3.38 -14.23 -11.33
N CYS A 181 3.72 -15.52 -11.03
CA CYS A 181 2.79 -16.62 -11.15
C CYS A 181 1.96 -16.83 -9.88
N CYS A 182 2.63 -16.96 -8.72
CA CYS A 182 1.97 -17.37 -7.47
C CYS A 182 1.88 -16.25 -6.42
N GLY A 183 2.42 -15.06 -6.69
CA GLY A 183 2.40 -13.94 -5.76
C GLY A 183 3.30 -14.09 -4.51
N ASN A 184 4.04 -15.19 -4.38
CA ASN A 184 4.92 -15.41 -3.25
C ASN A 184 6.26 -14.68 -3.41
N ARG A 185 6.93 -14.39 -2.30
CA ARG A 185 8.27 -13.80 -2.31
C ARG A 185 9.28 -14.79 -2.87
N LEU A 186 10.22 -14.29 -3.67
CA LEU A 186 11.36 -15.07 -4.10
C LEU A 186 12.34 -15.24 -2.93
N SER A 187 13.03 -16.37 -2.94
CA SER A 187 14.09 -16.71 -1.98
C SER A 187 15.43 -16.81 -2.69
N LYS A 188 16.52 -16.59 -1.95
CA LYS A 188 17.87 -16.83 -2.47
C LYS A 188 18.11 -18.32 -2.72
N GLY A 189 18.69 -18.64 -3.86
CA GLY A 189 19.18 -19.96 -4.17
C GLY A 189 20.33 -20.39 -3.25
N ARG A 190 20.61 -21.69 -3.20
CA ARG A 190 21.70 -22.25 -2.36
C ARG A 190 23.10 -21.96 -2.92
N GLU A 191 23.19 -21.68 -4.23
CA GLU A 191 24.46 -21.38 -4.91
C GLU A 191 24.95 -19.98 -4.55
N LYS A 192 25.83 -19.87 -3.56
CA LYS A 192 26.55 -18.65 -3.13
C LYS A 192 25.73 -17.34 -3.23
N ASN A 193 24.42 -17.39 -2.95
CA ASN A 193 23.50 -16.24 -2.94
C ASN A 193 23.39 -15.45 -4.26
N LYS A 194 23.78 -16.03 -5.40
CA LYS A 194 23.78 -15.29 -6.69
C LYS A 194 22.43 -15.25 -7.41
N THR A 195 21.51 -16.20 -7.11
CA THR A 195 20.25 -16.33 -7.84
C THR A 195 19.05 -16.18 -6.90
N TRP A 196 18.05 -15.45 -7.33
CA TRP A 196 16.71 -15.41 -6.72
C TRP A 196 15.79 -16.36 -7.47
N LEU A 197 14.95 -17.11 -6.74
CA LEU A 197 14.05 -18.09 -7.31
C LEU A 197 12.75 -18.21 -6.52
N CYS A 198 11.68 -18.60 -7.21
CA CYS A 198 10.43 -18.96 -6.55
C CYS A 198 10.53 -20.37 -5.99
N SER A 199 10.36 -20.54 -4.68
CA SER A 199 10.40 -21.84 -4.02
C SER A 199 9.09 -22.62 -4.10
N MET A 200 8.02 -22.03 -4.63
CA MET A 200 6.69 -22.66 -4.68
C MET A 200 6.61 -23.88 -5.61
N HIS A 201 7.48 -23.98 -6.62
CA HIS A 201 7.57 -25.19 -7.45
C HIS A 201 7.89 -26.46 -6.63
N ARG A 202 8.48 -26.31 -5.44
CA ARG A 202 8.75 -27.42 -4.52
C ARG A 202 7.46 -27.99 -3.90
N TYR A 203 6.43 -27.15 -3.78
CA TYR A 203 5.15 -27.52 -3.17
C TYR A 203 4.07 -27.79 -4.21
N ASN A 204 4.17 -27.16 -5.39
CA ASN A 204 3.23 -27.35 -6.49
C ASN A 204 3.98 -27.67 -7.80
N PRO A 205 4.13 -28.95 -8.16
CA PRO A 205 4.83 -29.37 -9.38
C PRO A 205 4.19 -28.85 -10.68
N LYS A 206 2.88 -28.54 -10.65
CA LYS A 206 2.12 -28.01 -11.79
C LYS A 206 2.27 -26.50 -11.96
N ALA A 207 2.91 -25.81 -11.03
CA ALA A 207 3.05 -24.36 -11.09
C ALA A 207 4.19 -23.95 -12.05
N ASP A 208 3.92 -22.98 -12.92
CA ASP A 208 4.90 -22.37 -13.85
C ASP A 208 6.03 -21.60 -13.16
N CYS A 209 6.02 -21.60 -11.83
CA CYS A 209 7.00 -20.92 -11.00
C CYS A 209 8.44 -21.46 -11.14
N LYS A 210 8.65 -22.63 -11.75
CA LYS A 210 9.98 -23.24 -11.93
C LYS A 210 10.92 -22.36 -12.75
N SER A 211 10.39 -21.66 -13.73
CA SER A 211 11.13 -20.75 -14.60
C SER A 211 11.38 -19.37 -13.98
N VAL A 212 10.64 -19.01 -12.90
CA VAL A 212 10.79 -17.72 -12.23
C VAL A 212 12.07 -17.70 -11.38
N ARG A 213 13.16 -17.27 -12.02
CA ARG A 213 14.48 -17.11 -11.39
C ARG A 213 15.25 -15.99 -12.07
N ILE A 214 16.11 -15.29 -11.32
CA ILE A 214 16.95 -14.22 -11.83
C ILE A 214 18.28 -14.16 -11.07
N ASP A 215 19.37 -13.89 -11.77
CA ASP A 215 20.67 -13.61 -11.18
C ASP A 215 20.65 -12.26 -10.45
N ASN A 216 21.31 -12.18 -9.29
CA ASN A 216 21.31 -10.97 -8.47
C ASN A 216 22.01 -9.78 -9.15
N GLY A 217 23.13 -10.02 -9.82
CA GLY A 217 23.87 -8.94 -10.50
C GLY A 217 23.10 -8.44 -11.73
N ARG A 218 22.43 -9.35 -12.47
CA ARG A 218 21.55 -8.96 -13.57
C ARG A 218 20.37 -8.12 -13.05
N LEU A 219 19.75 -8.54 -11.96
CA LEU A 219 18.66 -7.78 -11.35
C LEU A 219 19.10 -6.38 -10.93
N GLU A 220 20.28 -6.26 -10.31
CA GLU A 220 20.82 -4.98 -9.86
C GLU A 220 21.03 -4.01 -11.02
N ARG A 221 21.66 -4.49 -12.12
CA ARG A 221 21.83 -3.68 -13.34
C ARG A 221 20.49 -3.21 -13.93
N ILE A 222 19.49 -4.10 -13.99
CA ILE A 222 18.15 -3.77 -14.49
C ILE A 222 17.49 -2.69 -13.63
N VAL A 223 17.52 -2.86 -12.31
CA VAL A 223 16.88 -1.92 -11.38
C VAL A 223 17.59 -0.57 -11.39
N LEU A 224 18.94 -0.55 -11.38
CA LEU A 224 19.71 0.69 -11.51
C LEU A 224 19.38 1.43 -12.80
N ARG A 225 19.36 0.73 -13.94
CA ARG A 225 18.99 1.33 -15.22
C ARG A 225 17.55 1.85 -15.21
N ALA A 226 16.62 1.12 -14.57
CA ALA A 226 15.24 1.58 -14.44
C ALA A 226 15.14 2.87 -13.62
N ILE A 227 15.85 2.94 -12.48
CA ILE A 227 15.90 4.15 -11.63
C ILE A 227 16.47 5.32 -12.42
N THR A 228 17.62 5.16 -13.04
CA THR A 228 18.27 6.25 -13.81
C THR A 228 17.40 6.74 -14.97
N THR A 229 16.73 5.83 -15.69
CA THR A 229 15.82 6.19 -16.79
C THR A 229 14.62 6.98 -16.26
N GLN A 230 13.99 6.53 -15.17
CA GLN A 230 12.86 7.25 -14.57
C GLN A 230 13.26 8.63 -14.05
N CYS A 231 14.43 8.74 -13.42
CA CYS A 231 14.96 10.03 -12.97
C CYS A 231 15.20 10.98 -14.16
N ALA A 232 15.73 10.50 -15.28
CA ALA A 232 15.96 11.32 -16.47
C ALA A 232 14.63 11.80 -17.11
N LEU A 233 13.61 10.95 -17.15
CA LEU A 233 12.29 11.32 -17.65
C LEU A 233 11.63 12.38 -16.73
N LEU A 234 11.74 12.20 -15.41
CA LEU A 234 11.26 13.19 -14.45
C LEU A 234 11.98 14.52 -14.56
N ASP A 235 13.31 14.52 -14.69
CA ASP A 235 14.11 15.73 -14.85
C ASP A 235 13.71 16.51 -16.12
N ALA A 236 13.56 15.83 -17.25
CA ALA A 236 13.09 16.44 -18.49
C ALA A 236 11.70 17.07 -18.34
N LYS A 237 10.78 16.38 -17.65
CA LYS A 237 9.42 16.89 -17.41
C LYS A 237 9.41 18.08 -16.44
N VAL A 238 10.22 18.04 -15.39
CA VAL A 238 10.40 19.15 -14.44
C VAL A 238 10.87 20.40 -15.18
N ARG A 239 11.89 20.31 -16.02
CA ARG A 239 12.37 21.45 -16.83
C ARG A 239 11.28 22.04 -17.73
N SER A 240 10.42 21.20 -18.33
CA SER A 240 9.27 21.68 -19.11
C SER A 240 8.29 22.47 -18.23
N ILE A 241 7.95 21.93 -17.06
CA ILE A 241 7.01 22.56 -16.11
C ILE A 241 7.60 23.87 -15.57
N GLU A 242 8.90 23.92 -15.27
CA GLU A 242 9.60 25.12 -14.82
C GLU A 242 9.50 26.23 -15.85
N LYS A 243 9.73 25.91 -17.14
CA LYS A 243 9.59 26.86 -18.22
C LYS A 243 8.16 27.41 -18.37
N GLU A 244 7.16 26.51 -18.30
CA GLU A 244 5.75 26.91 -18.34
C GLU A 244 5.35 27.73 -17.10
N SER A 245 5.83 27.36 -15.92
CA SER A 245 5.60 28.09 -14.67
C SER A 245 6.23 29.47 -14.69
N TYR A 246 7.41 29.61 -15.28
CA TYR A 246 8.06 30.93 -15.46
C TYR A 246 7.21 31.85 -16.33
N SER A 247 6.73 31.35 -17.49
CA SER A 247 5.84 32.10 -18.37
C SER A 247 4.52 32.49 -17.67
N ALA A 248 3.92 31.56 -16.94
CA ALA A 248 2.68 31.82 -16.20
C ALA A 248 2.87 32.88 -15.08
N LYS A 249 4.01 32.88 -14.40
CA LYS A 249 4.34 33.90 -13.38
C LYS A 249 4.50 35.30 -13.99
N ALA A 250 5.13 35.38 -15.18
CA ALA A 250 5.25 36.65 -15.89
C ALA A 250 3.88 37.19 -16.31
N GLU A 251 2.99 36.33 -16.85
CA GLU A 251 1.62 36.68 -17.22
C GLU A 251 0.78 37.08 -15.99
N GLU A 252 0.91 36.36 -14.87
CA GLU A 252 0.23 36.70 -13.60
C GLU A 252 0.63 38.10 -13.11
N GLN A 253 1.91 38.43 -13.21
CA GLN A 253 2.40 39.75 -12.79
C GLN A 253 1.83 40.90 -13.68
N ILE A 254 1.68 40.65 -14.98
CA ILE A 254 1.06 41.61 -15.90
C ILE A 254 -0.41 41.81 -15.51
N LEU A 255 -1.18 40.72 -15.35
CA LEU A 255 -2.60 40.80 -14.96
C LEU A 255 -2.79 41.43 -13.58
N ARG A 256 -1.87 41.19 -12.65
CA ARG A 256 -1.90 41.85 -11.34
C ARG A 256 -1.78 43.36 -11.46
N ASN A 257 -0.88 43.84 -12.33
CA ASN A 257 -0.70 45.28 -12.58
C ASN A 257 -1.92 45.87 -13.27
N GLU A 258 -2.52 45.10 -14.22
CA GLU A 258 -3.77 45.48 -14.90
C GLU A 258 -4.93 45.60 -13.91
N CYS A 259 -5.15 44.62 -13.06
CA CYS A 259 -6.17 44.69 -11.99
C CYS A 259 -5.97 45.90 -11.08
N GLN A 260 -4.73 46.20 -10.68
CA GLN A 260 -4.45 47.38 -9.88
C GLN A 260 -4.78 48.68 -10.62
N SER A 261 -4.50 48.76 -11.93
CA SER A 261 -4.83 49.92 -12.76
C SER A 261 -6.33 50.11 -12.87
N LEU A 262 -7.05 49.04 -13.20
CA LEU A 262 -8.52 49.05 -13.32
C LEU A 262 -9.19 49.43 -12.00
N TYR A 263 -8.70 48.89 -10.88
CA TYR A 263 -9.21 49.24 -9.55
C TYR A 263 -9.04 50.75 -9.24
N LYS A 264 -7.89 51.35 -9.60
CA LYS A 264 -7.65 52.79 -9.44
C LYS A 264 -8.57 53.64 -10.34
N GLN A 265 -8.86 53.15 -11.58
CA GLN A 265 -9.77 53.82 -12.50
C GLN A 265 -11.20 53.81 -11.97
N ILE A 266 -11.68 52.64 -11.47
CA ILE A 266 -12.99 52.54 -10.81
C ILE A 266 -13.09 53.54 -9.63
N GLY A 267 -12.05 53.60 -8.80
CA GLY A 267 -12.02 54.57 -7.68
C GLY A 267 -12.09 56.03 -8.12
N ARG A 268 -11.49 56.40 -9.27
CA ARG A 268 -11.62 57.75 -9.85
C ARG A 268 -13.06 58.03 -10.30
N ILE A 269 -13.67 57.13 -11.05
CA ILE A 269 -15.08 57.25 -11.46
C ILE A 269 -16.00 57.42 -10.25
N GLN A 270 -15.74 56.70 -9.17
CA GLN A 270 -16.53 56.84 -7.92
C GLN A 270 -16.36 58.25 -7.29
N ALA A 271 -15.14 58.78 -7.29
CA ALA A 271 -14.86 60.14 -6.83
C ALA A 271 -15.55 61.17 -7.73
N ASP A 272 -15.50 61.01 -9.06
CA ASP A 272 -16.17 61.88 -10.03
C ASP A 272 -17.69 61.86 -9.85
N LYS A 273 -18.31 60.73 -9.59
CA LYS A 273 -19.73 60.61 -9.24
C LYS A 273 -20.09 61.38 -7.98
N MET A 274 -19.22 61.39 -6.98
CA MET A 274 -19.42 62.10 -5.73
C MET A 274 -19.35 63.62 -5.99
N ALA A 275 -18.29 64.05 -6.70
CA ALA A 275 -18.13 65.47 -7.10
C ALA A 275 -19.27 65.98 -7.96
N LEU A 276 -19.81 65.15 -8.89
CA LEU A 276 -20.98 65.51 -9.68
C LEU A 276 -22.24 65.66 -8.82
N TYR A 277 -22.43 64.83 -7.82
CA TYR A 277 -23.54 64.97 -6.87
C TYR A 277 -23.42 66.24 -6.03
N GLU A 278 -22.23 66.60 -5.55
CA GLU A 278 -22.00 67.85 -4.81
C GLU A 278 -22.32 69.08 -5.67
N ARG A 279 -21.92 69.10 -6.95
CA ARG A 279 -22.23 70.18 -7.89
C ARG A 279 -23.75 70.36 -8.10
N TYR A 280 -24.47 69.23 -8.17
CA TYR A 280 -25.91 69.23 -8.27
C TYR A 280 -26.60 69.76 -6.99
N ALA A 281 -26.14 69.26 -5.84
CA ALA A 281 -26.68 69.63 -4.53
C ALA A 281 -26.48 71.16 -4.22
N CYS A 282 -25.38 71.72 -4.70
CA CYS A 282 -25.09 73.15 -4.59
C CYS A 282 -25.83 74.00 -5.64
N GLY A 283 -26.66 73.44 -6.50
CA GLY A 283 -27.39 74.15 -7.53
C GLY A 283 -26.58 74.59 -8.75
N ASN A 284 -25.32 74.14 -8.89
CA ASN A 284 -24.40 74.56 -9.93
C ASN A 284 -24.62 73.88 -11.30
N ILE A 285 -25.54 72.87 -11.37
CA ILE A 285 -25.91 72.17 -12.60
C ILE A 285 -27.40 71.84 -12.60
N MET A 286 -28.00 71.86 -13.82
CA MET A 286 -29.41 71.52 -14.01
C MET A 286 -29.66 69.99 -13.89
N LYS A 287 -30.89 69.58 -13.53
CA LYS A 287 -31.28 68.21 -13.33
C LYS A 287 -31.04 67.30 -14.55
N GLU A 288 -31.32 67.82 -15.73
CA GLU A 288 -31.15 67.10 -17.03
C GLU A 288 -29.67 66.86 -17.30
N ALA A 289 -28.81 67.86 -17.10
CA ALA A 289 -27.35 67.71 -17.25
C ALA A 289 -26.75 66.75 -16.22
N TYR A 290 -27.18 66.80 -14.95
CA TYR A 290 -26.81 65.84 -13.92
C TYR A 290 -27.17 64.40 -14.31
N ALA A 291 -28.39 64.18 -14.79
CA ALA A 291 -28.85 62.84 -15.18
C ALA A 291 -28.05 62.27 -16.36
N ALA A 292 -27.73 63.08 -17.37
CA ALA A 292 -26.93 62.67 -18.52
C ALA A 292 -25.49 62.29 -18.11
N GLU A 293 -24.81 63.15 -17.33
CA GLU A 293 -23.42 62.92 -16.88
C GLU A 293 -23.32 61.75 -15.91
N LYS A 294 -24.31 61.57 -15.01
CA LYS A 294 -24.42 60.43 -14.11
C LYS A 294 -24.57 59.09 -14.89
N ASN A 295 -25.44 59.04 -15.92
CA ASN A 295 -25.60 57.82 -16.70
C ASN A 295 -24.33 57.45 -17.47
N LEU A 296 -23.58 58.43 -17.97
CA LEU A 296 -22.29 58.20 -18.62
C LEU A 296 -21.25 57.59 -17.63
N LEU A 297 -21.12 58.18 -16.42
CA LEU A 297 -20.22 57.65 -15.39
C LEU A 297 -20.62 56.26 -14.91
N LEU A 298 -21.94 55.97 -14.82
CA LEU A 298 -22.40 54.62 -14.48
C LEU A 298 -22.04 53.59 -15.56
N ALA A 299 -22.24 53.89 -16.85
CA ALA A 299 -21.84 53.02 -17.94
C ALA A 299 -20.33 52.76 -17.94
N GLN A 300 -19.51 53.77 -17.74
CA GLN A 300 -18.05 53.62 -17.63
C GLN A 300 -17.65 52.78 -16.43
N GLU A 301 -18.31 52.96 -15.28
CA GLU A 301 -18.02 52.16 -14.08
C GLU A 301 -18.37 50.66 -14.32
N GLU A 302 -19.50 50.36 -14.95
CA GLU A 302 -19.92 48.99 -15.27
C GLU A 302 -18.93 48.31 -16.23
N GLU A 303 -18.46 49.02 -17.25
CA GLU A 303 -17.50 48.52 -18.22
C GLU A 303 -16.15 48.20 -17.52
N LEU A 304 -15.63 49.14 -16.69
CA LEU A 304 -14.39 48.90 -15.93
C LEU A 304 -14.51 47.76 -14.92
N LYS A 305 -15.68 47.62 -14.27
CA LYS A 305 -15.93 46.50 -13.36
C LYS A 305 -15.98 45.16 -14.11
N ALA A 306 -16.56 45.12 -15.30
CA ALA A 306 -16.57 43.91 -16.13
C ALA A 306 -15.13 43.52 -16.55
N GLN A 307 -14.31 44.49 -16.99
CA GLN A 307 -12.91 44.25 -17.33
C GLN A 307 -12.11 43.80 -16.12
N TYR A 308 -12.30 44.40 -14.95
CA TYR A 308 -11.67 43.98 -13.70
C TYR A 308 -12.04 42.55 -13.34
N GLY A 309 -13.31 42.17 -13.41
CA GLY A 309 -13.78 40.81 -13.12
C GLY A 309 -13.17 39.76 -14.03
N MET A 310 -13.04 40.05 -15.34
CA MET A 310 -12.38 39.13 -16.28
C MET A 310 -10.88 38.98 -15.98
N ALA A 311 -10.19 40.07 -15.70
CA ALA A 311 -8.77 40.06 -15.37
C ALA A 311 -8.50 39.30 -14.04
N GLU A 312 -9.35 39.49 -13.04
CA GLU A 312 -9.27 38.82 -11.74
C GLU A 312 -9.48 37.31 -11.86
N GLN A 313 -10.49 36.87 -12.64
CA GLN A 313 -10.71 35.44 -12.90
C GLN A 313 -9.53 34.79 -13.61
N ARG A 314 -8.98 35.46 -14.62
CA ARG A 314 -7.80 34.96 -15.35
C ARG A 314 -6.57 34.89 -14.44
N GLN A 315 -6.36 35.88 -13.57
CA GLN A 315 -5.31 35.87 -12.57
C GLN A 315 -5.45 34.69 -11.57
N ALA A 316 -6.68 34.42 -11.11
CA ALA A 316 -6.96 33.31 -10.21
C ALA A 316 -6.59 31.94 -10.82
N LEU A 317 -6.96 31.71 -12.09
CA LEU A 317 -6.61 30.49 -12.83
C LEU A 317 -5.09 30.32 -12.98
N LEU A 318 -4.36 31.42 -13.26
CA LEU A 318 -2.90 31.36 -13.36
C LEU A 318 -2.24 31.05 -11.99
N LYS A 319 -2.74 31.63 -10.91
CA LYS A 319 -2.25 31.34 -9.55
C LYS A 319 -2.42 29.86 -9.20
N GLU A 320 -3.56 29.25 -9.53
CA GLU A 320 -3.81 27.83 -9.34
C GLU A 320 -2.83 26.99 -10.17
N LYS A 321 -2.64 27.31 -11.45
CA LYS A 321 -1.68 26.65 -12.33
C LYS A 321 -0.26 26.71 -11.80
N ILE A 322 0.18 27.87 -11.28
CA ILE A 322 1.50 28.07 -10.68
C ILE A 322 1.65 27.22 -9.41
N HIS A 323 0.62 27.19 -8.56
CA HIS A 323 0.61 26.36 -7.35
C HIS A 323 0.78 24.87 -7.68
N MET A 324 -0.03 24.34 -8.57
CA MET A 324 0.06 22.94 -9.03
C MET A 324 1.44 22.61 -9.61
N SER A 325 2.00 23.51 -10.43
CA SER A 325 3.35 23.33 -10.99
C SER A 325 4.42 23.27 -9.89
N THR A 326 4.29 24.10 -8.85
CA THR A 326 5.23 24.13 -7.73
C THR A 326 5.20 22.84 -6.91
N GLU A 327 4.01 22.30 -6.65
CA GLU A 327 3.85 21.00 -5.97
C GLU A 327 4.46 19.86 -6.77
N GLN A 328 4.22 19.82 -8.09
CA GLN A 328 4.78 18.81 -8.99
C GLN A 328 6.30 18.85 -9.03
N ILE A 329 6.91 20.04 -9.14
CA ILE A 329 8.37 20.23 -9.10
C ILE A 329 8.94 19.76 -7.76
N SER A 330 8.30 20.10 -6.65
CA SER A 330 8.72 19.68 -5.32
C SER A 330 8.67 18.16 -5.14
N ALA A 331 7.61 17.50 -5.60
CA ALA A 331 7.48 16.05 -5.55
C ALA A 331 8.57 15.34 -6.37
N ALA A 332 8.81 15.80 -7.61
CA ALA A 332 9.83 15.23 -8.48
C ALA A 332 11.25 15.51 -7.96
N GLY A 333 11.50 16.65 -7.34
CA GLY A 333 12.80 17.05 -6.78
C GLY A 333 13.36 16.09 -5.72
N ARG A 334 12.50 15.27 -5.11
CA ARG A 334 12.92 14.20 -4.18
C ARG A 334 13.53 13.00 -4.89
N ILE A 335 13.22 12.79 -6.16
CA ILE A 335 13.59 11.59 -6.93
C ILE A 335 14.71 11.87 -7.94
N VAL A 336 14.70 13.03 -8.59
CA VAL A 336 15.69 13.43 -9.60
C VAL A 336 17.16 13.27 -9.15
N PRO A 337 17.56 13.54 -7.88
CA PRO A 337 18.94 13.38 -7.42
C PRO A 337 19.51 11.96 -7.57
N TYR A 338 18.66 10.95 -7.74
CA TYR A 338 19.10 9.56 -7.92
C TYR A 338 19.50 9.21 -9.37
N GLN A 339 19.52 10.18 -10.28
CA GLN A 339 19.91 9.98 -11.69
C GLN A 339 21.32 9.41 -11.86
N GLY A 340 22.27 9.80 -10.99
CA GLY A 340 23.67 9.34 -11.01
C GLY A 340 23.95 8.08 -10.17
N LEU A 341 22.93 7.32 -9.78
CA LEU A 341 23.07 6.19 -8.87
C LEU A 341 23.87 5.04 -9.51
N THR A 342 25.01 4.67 -8.92
CA THR A 342 25.84 3.57 -9.37
C THR A 342 25.70 2.29 -8.55
N LYS A 343 25.19 2.40 -7.30
CA LYS A 343 25.00 1.27 -6.38
C LYS A 343 23.72 1.43 -5.58
N LEU A 344 22.96 0.33 -5.45
CA LEU A 344 21.72 0.29 -4.71
C LEU A 344 21.95 -0.19 -3.28
N THR A 345 21.65 0.63 -2.29
CA THR A 345 21.66 0.24 -0.87
C THR A 345 20.31 -0.34 -0.44
N PRO A 346 20.25 -1.19 0.61
CA PRO A 346 18.99 -1.73 1.12
C PRO A 346 18.00 -0.66 1.60
N GLY A 347 18.49 0.46 2.13
CA GLY A 347 17.67 1.60 2.55
C GLY A 347 17.00 2.25 1.35
N LEU A 348 17.80 2.64 0.37
CA LEU A 348 17.35 3.30 -0.84
C LEU A 348 16.40 2.42 -1.68
N ALA A 349 16.69 1.11 -1.76
CA ALA A 349 15.81 0.18 -2.45
C ALA A 349 14.39 0.16 -1.84
N ARG A 350 14.27 0.21 -0.51
CA ARG A 350 12.96 0.24 0.19
C ARG A 350 12.28 1.60 0.10
N GLU A 351 13.04 2.67 -0.03
CA GLU A 351 12.52 4.02 -0.22
C GLU A 351 11.90 4.18 -1.61
N LEU A 352 12.61 3.76 -2.64
CA LEU A 352 12.19 3.95 -4.03
C LEU A 352 11.20 2.88 -4.53
N ILE A 353 11.35 1.63 -4.09
CA ILE A 353 10.69 0.47 -4.68
C ILE A 353 9.68 -0.15 -3.70
N LYS A 354 8.42 -0.23 -4.13
CA LYS A 354 7.35 -0.92 -3.41
C LYS A 354 7.46 -2.44 -3.54
N ARG A 355 7.66 -2.92 -4.76
CA ARG A 355 7.91 -4.33 -5.09
C ARG A 355 8.41 -4.51 -6.52
N ILE A 356 9.04 -5.65 -6.77
CA ILE A 356 9.51 -6.08 -8.10
C ILE A 356 8.85 -7.42 -8.39
N VAL A 357 8.07 -7.50 -9.45
CA VAL A 357 7.38 -8.71 -9.89
C VAL A 357 8.17 -9.34 -11.04
N ILE A 358 8.55 -10.62 -10.88
CA ILE A 358 9.30 -11.37 -11.90
C ILE A 358 8.39 -12.44 -12.48
N ARG A 359 8.21 -12.46 -13.80
CA ARG A 359 7.39 -13.41 -14.53
C ARG A 359 8.23 -14.52 -15.19
N PRO A 360 7.61 -15.67 -15.59
CA PRO A 360 8.29 -16.77 -16.26
C PRO A 360 8.94 -16.40 -17.59
N ASP A 361 8.34 -15.46 -18.31
CA ASP A 361 8.78 -14.88 -19.58
C ASP A 361 9.87 -13.81 -19.41
N GLU A 362 10.51 -13.79 -18.25
CA GLU A 362 11.56 -12.83 -17.88
C GLU A 362 11.12 -11.36 -17.87
N ARG A 363 9.83 -11.07 -18.01
CA ARG A 363 9.31 -9.72 -17.79
C ARG A 363 9.42 -9.33 -16.32
N ILE A 364 9.94 -8.12 -16.08
CA ILE A 364 10.13 -7.56 -14.74
C ILE A 364 9.28 -6.30 -14.65
N ARG A 365 8.38 -6.27 -13.69
CA ARG A 365 7.59 -5.08 -13.36
C ARG A 365 8.09 -4.52 -12.04
N ILE A 366 8.50 -3.26 -12.05
CA ILE A 366 8.89 -2.51 -10.86
C ILE A 366 7.72 -1.60 -10.48
N GLU A 367 7.22 -1.74 -9.26
CA GLU A 367 6.24 -0.82 -8.69
C GLU A 367 6.98 0.14 -7.75
N TRP A 368 6.85 1.41 -8.00
CA TRP A 368 7.54 2.48 -7.29
C TRP A 368 6.70 2.99 -6.12
N ASN A 369 7.34 3.44 -5.04
CA ASN A 369 6.65 4.04 -3.89
C ASN A 369 6.06 5.41 -4.22
N PHE A 370 6.60 6.10 -5.21
CA PHE A 370 6.23 7.43 -5.66
C PHE A 370 5.33 7.44 -6.91
N SER A 371 4.89 6.28 -7.40
CA SER A 371 4.08 6.18 -8.63
C SER A 371 2.77 6.95 -8.53
N ASP A 372 2.11 6.93 -7.38
CA ASP A 372 0.82 7.58 -7.19
C ASP A 372 0.95 9.12 -7.16
N GLU A 373 2.05 9.64 -6.58
CA GLU A 373 2.33 11.08 -6.51
C GLU A 373 2.75 11.68 -7.86
N LEU A 374 3.40 10.90 -8.72
CA LEU A 374 4.00 11.35 -9.97
C LEU A 374 3.32 10.79 -11.23
N SER A 375 2.19 10.08 -11.09
CA SER A 375 1.46 9.47 -12.21
C SER A 375 0.99 10.49 -13.26
N GLY A 376 0.73 11.73 -12.85
CA GLY A 376 0.39 12.85 -13.75
C GLY A 376 1.58 13.45 -14.52
N LEU A 377 2.82 13.13 -14.12
CA LEU A 377 4.03 13.68 -14.73
C LEU A 377 4.67 12.74 -15.74
N VAL A 378 4.82 11.48 -15.37
CA VAL A 378 5.44 10.44 -16.20
C VAL A 378 4.70 9.12 -16.06
N GLY A 379 4.63 8.37 -17.16
CA GLY A 379 4.15 7.00 -17.13
C GLY A 379 5.19 6.07 -16.49
N PHE A 380 4.70 5.04 -15.79
CA PHE A 380 5.53 3.98 -15.22
C PHE A 380 5.28 2.67 -15.98
N PRO A 381 5.81 2.52 -17.21
CA PRO A 381 5.58 1.33 -18.03
C PRO A 381 6.18 0.08 -17.37
N GLU A 382 5.60 -1.08 -17.69
CA GLU A 382 6.27 -2.35 -17.42
C GLU A 382 7.55 -2.42 -18.23
N ILE A 383 8.68 -2.60 -17.55
CA ILE A 383 9.96 -2.72 -18.22
C ILE A 383 10.13 -4.19 -18.64
N CYS A 384 9.95 -4.46 -19.93
CA CYS A 384 10.24 -5.76 -20.50
C CYS A 384 11.73 -5.83 -20.85
N PHE A 385 12.49 -6.60 -20.09
CA PHE A 385 13.87 -6.91 -20.42
C PHE A 385 13.92 -8.27 -21.10
N GLN A 386 13.83 -8.29 -22.44
CA GLN A 386 14.12 -9.50 -23.21
C GLN A 386 15.58 -9.92 -23.04
N LYS A 387 15.85 -11.23 -23.09
CA LYS A 387 17.19 -11.76 -23.26
C LYS A 387 17.78 -11.15 -24.54
N GLN A 388 18.61 -10.13 -24.42
CA GLN A 388 19.61 -9.93 -25.46
C GLN A 388 20.63 -11.03 -25.26
N ALA A 389 20.73 -11.91 -26.27
CA ALA A 389 21.83 -12.83 -26.42
C ALA A 389 23.13 -12.03 -26.28
N ILE A 390 23.98 -12.45 -25.35
CA ILE A 390 25.41 -12.11 -25.31
C ILE A 390 26.12 -13.10 -26.20
#